data_1f5661a6cfa6735578fea223f406e059
#
_entry.id   1f5661a6cfa6735578fea223f406e059
#
_cell.length_a   1.000
_cell.length_b   1.000
_cell.length_c   1.000
_cell.angle_alpha   90.00
_cell.angle_beta   90.00
_cell.angle_gamma   90.00
#
_symmetry.space_group_name_H-M   'P 1'
#
loop_
_entity.id
_entity.type
_entity.pdbx_description
1 polymer ?
#
loop_
_entity_poly.entity_id
_entity_poly.type
_entity_poly.pdbx_seq_one_letter_code
_entity_poly.pdbx_strand_id
1 'polypeptide(L)'
;MLVIGTDVVERYFAARAGRQGVGAARKQYEAWRAIPEAAEWTQPADVKASHPKASILKSGRVVFNIQANDFRLISAVDYRAGVVMIRFFGSHAEYDQIDAQTV
;
A
#
# COMPACT_ATOMS: atom_id res chain seq x y z
N MET A 1 -6.78 11.74 3.20
CA MET A 1 -5.43 11.56 3.81
C MET A 1 -4.39 12.06 2.82
N LEU A 2 -3.29 12.59 3.32
CA LEU A 2 -2.11 12.89 2.51
C LEU A 2 -1.32 11.58 2.29
N VAL A 3 -1.15 11.17 1.04
CA VAL A 3 -0.36 9.98 0.70
C VAL A 3 1.05 10.42 0.34
N ILE A 4 2.04 9.91 1.08
CA ILE A 4 3.47 10.20 0.83
C ILE A 4 4.22 8.87 0.62
N GLY A 5 5.46 8.95 0.12
CA GLY A 5 6.27 7.77 -0.17
C GLY A 5 5.95 7.14 -1.52
N THR A 6 5.31 7.87 -2.43
CA THR A 6 4.98 7.36 -3.76
C THR A 6 6.22 7.01 -4.58
N ASP A 7 7.37 7.59 -4.26
CA ASP A 7 8.65 7.25 -4.87
C ASP A 7 9.04 5.78 -4.66
N VAL A 8 8.63 5.17 -3.56
CA VAL A 8 8.84 3.74 -3.30
C VAL A 8 8.23 2.90 -4.41
N VAL A 9 7.00 3.22 -4.79
CA VAL A 9 6.25 2.51 -5.83
C VAL A 9 6.81 2.84 -7.21
N GLU A 10 7.12 4.11 -7.47
CA GLU A 10 7.65 4.54 -8.76
C GLU A 10 8.99 3.88 -9.07
N ARG A 11 9.87 3.77 -8.07
CA ARG A 11 11.15 3.06 -8.24
C ARG A 11 10.95 1.59 -8.54
N TYR A 12 9.99 0.96 -7.87
CA TYR A 12 9.66 -0.45 -8.12
C TYR A 12 9.25 -0.66 -9.58
N PHE A 13 8.31 0.15 -10.08
CA PHE A 13 7.83 0.02 -11.45
C PHE A 13 8.91 0.40 -12.48
N ALA A 14 9.72 1.41 -12.21
CA ALA A 14 10.80 1.80 -13.11
C ALA A 14 11.81 0.67 -13.30
N ALA A 15 12.16 -0.03 -12.22
CA ALA A 15 13.10 -1.16 -12.27
C ALA A 15 12.54 -2.36 -13.04
N ARG A 16 11.23 -2.43 -13.24
CA ARG A 16 10.54 -3.57 -13.87
C ARG A 16 9.75 -3.18 -15.11
N ALA A 17 10.06 -2.03 -15.70
CA ALA A 17 9.36 -1.54 -16.90
C ALA A 17 9.41 -2.59 -18.01
N GLY A 18 8.26 -2.84 -18.65
CA GLY A 18 8.12 -3.80 -19.73
C GLY A 18 7.94 -5.26 -19.30
N ARG A 19 8.04 -5.56 -18.00
CA ARG A 19 7.75 -6.92 -17.52
C ARG A 19 6.26 -7.21 -17.52
N GLN A 20 5.92 -8.48 -17.67
CA GLN A 20 4.53 -8.94 -17.67
C GLN A 20 3.85 -8.59 -16.34
N GLY A 21 2.63 -8.10 -16.40
CA GLY A 21 1.83 -7.78 -15.23
C GLY A 21 2.07 -6.41 -14.62
N VAL A 22 3.14 -5.72 -15.00
CA VAL A 22 3.50 -4.42 -14.42
C VAL A 22 2.47 -3.35 -14.73
N GLY A 23 1.98 -3.31 -15.97
CA GLY A 23 0.95 -2.33 -16.37
C GLY A 23 -0.35 -2.50 -15.58
N ALA A 24 -0.79 -3.74 -15.39
CA ALA A 24 -1.99 -4.03 -14.60
C ALA A 24 -1.78 -3.67 -13.12
N ALA A 25 -0.62 -3.97 -12.57
CA ALA A 25 -0.28 -3.63 -11.19
C ALA A 25 -0.27 -2.11 -10.98
N ARG A 26 0.26 -1.34 -11.95
CA ARG A 26 0.23 0.13 -11.88
C ARG A 26 -1.19 0.67 -11.86
N LYS A 27 -2.07 0.14 -12.70
CA LYS A 27 -3.48 0.56 -12.71
C LYS A 27 -4.16 0.30 -11.37
N GLN A 28 -3.91 -0.85 -10.78
CA GLN A 28 -4.48 -1.21 -9.48
C GLN A 28 -3.89 -0.34 -8.36
N TYR A 29 -2.61 -0.03 -8.43
CA TYR A 29 -1.98 0.90 -7.49
C TYR A 29 -2.62 2.29 -7.58
N GLU A 30 -2.82 2.82 -8.78
CA GLU A 30 -3.44 4.14 -8.95
C GLU A 30 -4.88 4.14 -8.42
N ALA A 31 -5.63 3.07 -8.64
CA ALA A 31 -6.97 2.91 -8.08
C ALA A 31 -6.93 2.86 -6.54
N TRP A 32 -5.96 2.15 -5.98
CA TRP A 32 -5.78 2.10 -4.52
C TRP A 32 -5.47 3.50 -3.97
N ARG A 33 -4.57 4.23 -4.61
CA ARG A 33 -4.12 5.55 -4.14
C ARG A 33 -5.25 6.55 -4.05
N ALA A 34 -6.19 6.52 -4.99
CA ALA A 34 -7.33 7.42 -5.02
C ALA A 34 -8.22 7.27 -3.77
N ILE A 35 -8.29 6.09 -3.18
CA ILE A 35 -9.14 5.82 -2.02
C ILE A 35 -8.62 6.55 -0.77
N PRO A 36 -7.37 6.34 -0.30
CA PRO A 36 -6.88 7.09 0.85
C PRO A 36 -6.81 8.61 0.60
N GLU A 37 -6.54 9.04 -0.62
CA GLU A 37 -6.50 10.46 -0.93
C GLU A 37 -7.86 11.14 -0.74
N ALA A 38 -8.95 10.41 -0.96
CA ALA A 38 -10.31 10.92 -0.76
C ALA A 38 -10.84 10.63 0.66
N ALA A 39 -10.14 9.82 1.45
CA ALA A 39 -10.62 9.36 2.76
C ALA A 39 -10.22 10.30 3.89
N GLU A 40 -10.96 10.18 5.01
CA GLU A 40 -10.65 10.84 6.28
C GLU A 40 -10.62 9.77 7.37
N TRP A 41 -9.65 8.85 7.28
CA TRP A 41 -9.53 7.77 8.25
C TRP A 41 -9.05 8.31 9.60
N THR A 42 -9.76 7.96 10.64
CA THR A 42 -9.41 8.35 12.02
C THR A 42 -9.04 7.17 12.90
N GLN A 43 -9.27 5.94 12.42
CA GLN A 43 -9.01 4.72 13.16
C GLN A 43 -8.88 3.54 12.20
N PRO A 44 -8.26 2.42 12.64
CA PRO A 44 -8.09 1.25 11.77
C PRO A 44 -9.38 0.67 11.20
N ALA A 45 -10.49 0.77 11.93
CA ALA A 45 -11.78 0.29 11.44
C ALA A 45 -12.21 1.00 10.14
N ASP A 46 -11.85 2.27 9.98
CA ASP A 46 -12.16 3.02 8.76
C ASP A 46 -11.43 2.45 7.55
N VAL A 47 -10.16 2.03 7.75
CA VAL A 47 -9.38 1.37 6.70
C VAL A 47 -10.02 0.05 6.31
N LYS A 48 -10.42 -0.75 7.30
CA LYS A 48 -11.07 -2.05 7.06
C LYS A 48 -12.41 -1.91 6.34
N ALA A 49 -13.12 -0.83 6.58
CA ALA A 49 -14.40 -0.57 5.88
C ALA A 49 -14.18 -0.36 4.38
N SER A 50 -13.12 0.35 3.99
CA SER A 50 -12.77 0.56 2.58
C SER A 50 -12.06 -0.65 1.97
N HIS A 51 -11.24 -1.34 2.76
CA HIS A 51 -10.39 -2.43 2.32
C HIS A 51 -10.56 -3.63 3.27
N PRO A 52 -11.64 -4.42 3.10
CA PRO A 52 -11.92 -5.53 4.04
C PRO A 52 -10.80 -6.57 4.13
N LYS A 53 -10.00 -6.71 3.07
CA LYS A 53 -8.89 -7.67 3.02
C LYS A 53 -7.57 -7.10 3.52
N ALA A 54 -7.53 -5.82 3.90
CA ALA A 54 -6.31 -5.23 4.45
C ALA A 54 -5.98 -5.86 5.81
N SER A 55 -4.69 -6.01 6.08
CA SER A 55 -4.20 -6.49 7.38
C SER A 55 -3.77 -5.30 8.23
N ILE A 56 -4.36 -5.17 9.39
CA ILE A 56 -3.98 -4.13 10.36
C ILE A 56 -2.94 -4.73 11.30
N LEU A 57 -1.73 -4.17 11.26
CA LEU A 57 -0.64 -4.61 12.11
C LEU A 57 -0.41 -3.61 13.24
N LYS A 58 0.47 -3.97 14.17
CA LYS A 58 0.91 -3.07 15.25
C LYS A 58 1.68 -1.89 14.66
N SER A 59 1.87 -0.83 15.46
CA SER A 59 2.65 0.36 15.09
C SER A 59 2.10 1.13 13.89
N GLY A 60 0.79 1.04 13.64
CA GLY A 60 0.14 1.78 12.56
C GLY A 60 0.39 1.23 11.16
N ARG A 61 1.02 0.07 11.05
CA ARG A 61 1.26 -0.57 9.75
C ARG A 61 -0.02 -1.20 9.22
N VAL A 62 -0.26 -1.02 7.92
CA VAL A 62 -1.38 -1.64 7.20
C VAL A 62 -0.83 -2.27 5.92
N VAL A 63 -1.22 -3.51 5.67
CA VAL A 63 -0.85 -4.24 4.45
C VAL A 63 -2.05 -4.31 3.54
N PHE A 64 -1.91 -3.80 2.33
CA PHE A 64 -2.93 -3.85 1.29
C PHE A 64 -2.55 -4.84 0.20
N ASN A 65 -3.54 -5.55 -0.32
CA ASN A 65 -3.39 -6.39 -1.50
C ASN A 65 -3.61 -5.52 -2.74
N ILE A 66 -2.68 -5.59 -3.68
CA ILE A 66 -2.77 -4.89 -4.97
C ILE A 66 -2.78 -5.94 -6.07
N GLN A 67 -3.60 -5.74 -7.11
CA GLN A 67 -3.76 -6.71 -8.20
C GLN A 67 -4.14 -8.08 -7.62
N ALA A 68 -5.30 -8.13 -6.96
CA ALA A 68 -5.75 -9.29 -6.20
C ALA A 68 -4.68 -9.70 -5.17
N ASN A 69 -4.02 -10.84 -5.35
CA ASN A 69 -3.05 -11.37 -4.39
C ASN A 69 -1.60 -11.26 -4.88
N ASP A 70 -1.38 -10.63 -6.02
CA ASP A 70 -0.07 -10.65 -6.70
C ASP A 70 0.93 -9.71 -6.05
N PHE A 71 0.47 -8.57 -5.52
CA PHE A 71 1.34 -7.56 -4.94
C PHE A 71 0.86 -7.16 -3.56
N ARG A 72 1.79 -6.63 -2.76
CA ARG A 72 1.54 -6.08 -1.42
C ARG A 72 2.06 -4.66 -1.34
N LEU A 73 1.26 -3.78 -0.76
CA LEU A 73 1.66 -2.43 -0.42
C LEU A 73 1.55 -2.28 1.09
N ILE A 74 2.64 -1.87 1.73
CA ILE A 74 2.66 -1.62 3.17
C ILE A 74 2.73 -0.13 3.40
N SER A 75 1.85 0.38 4.25
CA SER A 75 1.87 1.77 4.66
C SER A 75 1.95 1.88 6.18
N ALA A 76 2.47 3.02 6.64
CA ALA A 76 2.30 3.47 8.01
C ALA A 76 1.22 4.55 7.98
N VAL A 77 0.18 4.38 8.76
CA VAL A 77 -0.94 5.34 8.81
C VAL A 77 -0.86 6.12 10.10
N ASP A 78 -0.76 7.43 9.99
CA ASP A 78 -0.86 8.36 11.10
C ASP A 78 -2.26 8.98 11.04
N TYR A 79 -3.17 8.43 11.84
CA TYR A 79 -4.57 8.86 11.84
C TYR A 79 -4.73 10.28 12.37
N ARG A 80 -3.86 10.69 13.28
CA ARG A 80 -3.90 12.01 13.88
C ARG A 80 -3.43 13.10 12.93
N ALA A 81 -2.34 12.82 12.22
CA ALA A 81 -1.78 13.74 11.23
C ALA A 81 -2.51 13.69 9.89
N GLY A 82 -3.31 12.64 9.64
CA GLY A 82 -3.97 12.45 8.36
C GLY A 82 -3.03 12.03 7.23
N VAL A 83 -2.02 11.21 7.54
CA VAL A 83 -0.97 10.82 6.60
C VAL A 83 -0.94 9.31 6.41
N VAL A 84 -0.84 8.89 5.16
CA VAL A 84 -0.57 7.50 4.76
C VAL A 84 0.80 7.48 4.11
N MET A 85 1.79 6.89 4.78
CA MET A 85 3.17 6.82 4.28
C MET A 85 3.42 5.43 3.69
N ILE A 86 3.68 5.36 2.39
CA ILE A 86 4.03 4.09 1.73
C ILE A 86 5.46 3.71 2.17
N ARG A 87 5.59 2.48 2.70
CA ARG A 87 6.87 1.95 3.20
C ARG A 87 7.44 0.87 2.30
N PHE A 88 6.58 0.14 1.58
CA PHE A 88 7.01 -1.00 0.77
C PHE A 88 5.99 -1.25 -0.33
N PHE A 89 6.47 -1.67 -1.48
CA PHE A 89 5.68 -2.23 -2.57
C PHE A 89 6.47 -3.37 -3.19
N GLY A 90 5.84 -4.51 -3.38
CA GLY A 90 6.51 -5.65 -3.99
C GLY A 90 5.53 -6.77 -4.30
N SER A 91 6.05 -7.81 -4.96
CA SER A 91 5.30 -9.03 -5.20
C SER A 91 5.04 -9.77 -3.89
N HIS A 92 4.11 -10.74 -3.94
CA HIS A 92 3.86 -11.61 -2.79
C HIS A 92 5.16 -12.30 -2.30
N ALA A 93 5.97 -12.79 -3.23
CA ALA A 93 7.24 -13.44 -2.88
C ALA A 93 8.23 -12.47 -2.22
N GLU A 94 8.31 -11.25 -2.72
CA GLU A 94 9.17 -10.22 -2.13
C GLU A 94 8.67 -9.80 -0.74
N TYR A 95 7.36 -9.70 -0.57
CA TYR A 95 6.74 -9.42 0.72
C TYR A 95 7.12 -10.50 1.76
N ASP A 96 7.18 -11.76 1.36
CA ASP A 96 7.52 -12.86 2.27
C ASP A 96 8.96 -12.78 2.78
N GLN A 97 9.82 -11.95 2.18
CA GLN A 97 11.23 -11.79 2.57
C GLN A 97 11.46 -10.62 3.53
N ILE A 98 10.44 -9.83 3.85
CA ILE A 98 10.59 -8.64 4.71
C ILE A 98 9.70 -8.76 5.94
N ASP A 99 9.98 -7.92 6.94
CA ASP A 99 9.12 -7.80 8.12
C ASP A 99 8.22 -6.58 7.94
N ALA A 100 6.93 -6.83 7.75
CA ALA A 100 5.94 -5.79 7.50
C ALA A 100 5.80 -4.80 8.66
N GLN A 101 6.15 -5.21 9.88
CA GLN A 101 6.03 -4.35 11.06
C GLN A 101 7.19 -3.36 11.19
N THR A 102 8.31 -3.62 10.54
CA THR A 102 9.54 -2.81 10.70
C THR A 102 10.03 -2.16 9.42
N VAL A 103 9.53 -2.58 8.27
CA VAL A 103 9.93 -2.04 6.97
C VAL A 103 9.64 -0.53 6.86
#